data_2399da8cf73af3e246fa08c5c2586f88
#
_entry.id   2399da8cf73af3e246fa08c5c2586f88
#
_cell.length_a   1.000
_cell.length_b   1.000
_cell.length_c   1.000
_cell.angle_alpha   90.00
_cell.angle_beta   90.00
_cell.angle_gamma   90.00
#
_symmetry.space_group_name_H-M   'P 1'
#
loop_
_entity.id
_entity.type
_entity.pdbx_description
1 polymer ?
#
loop_
_entity_poly.entity_id
_entity_poly.type
_entity_poly.pdbx_seq_one_letter_code
_entity_poly.pdbx_strand_id
1 'polypeptide(L)'
;MACSAQHVANKVLSSYQWRLATKKYDPTKNVSDEDLDAILEAGRLAPSSYGLEPWRFLVVNLRDNQASEQSLCLKEKLYEPCYGARASLNGAHYLVILLARKNVNAESAYVKHMMHDIKQLPADFEPTYAAAFKNFQENMFDLAGNERATFDWACKQTYIALSNMLTMAAMIGVDSCPIEGFNREAVDKILEEEGLLDGGQYNDFGVSCMLSLGYRDMDPVQKRRQPAEDVIVRL
;
A
#
# COMPACT_ATOMS: atom_id res chain seq x y z
N MET A 1 -25.34 -6.62 22.85
CA MET A 1 -25.42 -8.01 22.33
C MET A 1 -24.12 -8.32 21.60
N ALA A 2 -23.40 -9.36 21.99
CA ALA A 2 -22.18 -9.75 21.29
C ALA A 2 -22.54 -10.24 19.88
N CYS A 3 -21.95 -9.62 18.86
CA CYS A 3 -22.11 -10.05 17.48
C CYS A 3 -21.48 -11.45 17.34
N SER A 4 -22.20 -12.44 16.81
CA SER A 4 -21.66 -13.79 16.64
C SER A 4 -20.49 -13.76 15.64
N ALA A 5 -19.47 -14.62 15.83
CA ALA A 5 -18.33 -14.75 14.91
C ALA A 5 -18.79 -14.96 13.45
N GLN A 6 -19.86 -15.71 13.25
CA GLN A 6 -20.45 -15.94 11.92
C GLN A 6 -21.01 -14.65 11.31
N HIS A 7 -21.61 -13.77 12.09
CA HIS A 7 -22.12 -12.49 11.59
C HIS A 7 -20.97 -11.59 11.12
N VAL A 8 -19.86 -11.53 11.86
CA VAL A 8 -18.66 -10.76 11.49
C VAL A 8 -18.05 -11.34 10.20
N ALA A 9 -17.89 -12.65 10.10
CA ALA A 9 -17.37 -13.31 8.90
C ALA A 9 -18.22 -12.99 7.67
N ASN A 10 -19.55 -13.07 7.80
CA ASN A 10 -20.47 -12.76 6.69
C ASN A 10 -20.34 -11.29 6.26
N LYS A 11 -20.20 -10.35 7.20
CA LYS A 11 -20.01 -8.92 6.89
C LYS A 11 -18.71 -8.69 6.10
N VAL A 12 -17.61 -9.31 6.53
CA VAL A 12 -16.31 -9.22 5.82
C VAL A 12 -16.41 -9.83 4.42
N LEU A 13 -16.98 -11.03 4.27
CA LEU A 13 -17.15 -11.68 2.97
C LEU A 13 -18.06 -10.86 2.03
N SER A 14 -19.13 -10.26 2.55
CA SER A 14 -19.99 -9.37 1.77
C SER A 14 -19.23 -8.15 1.27
N SER A 15 -18.34 -7.57 2.07
CA SER A 15 -17.51 -6.43 1.63
C SER A 15 -16.55 -6.83 0.51
N TYR A 16 -15.96 -8.03 0.56
CA TYR A 16 -15.17 -8.58 -0.53
C TYR A 16 -15.96 -8.79 -1.81
N GLN A 17 -17.23 -9.23 -1.71
CA GLN A 17 -18.10 -9.35 -2.88
C GLN A 17 -18.49 -7.99 -3.45
N TRP A 18 -18.75 -7.01 -2.59
CA TRP A 18 -19.13 -5.64 -2.96
C TRP A 18 -17.97 -4.85 -3.62
N ARG A 19 -16.73 -5.02 -3.16
CA ARG A 19 -15.55 -4.28 -3.63
C ARG A 19 -15.27 -4.56 -5.12
N LEU A 20 -15.09 -3.52 -5.88
CA LEU A 20 -14.64 -3.56 -7.27
C LEU A 20 -13.31 -2.79 -7.43
N ALA A 21 -12.62 -2.99 -8.55
CA ALA A 21 -11.61 -2.07 -9.03
C ALA A 21 -12.33 -0.93 -9.77
N THR A 22 -12.74 0.09 -9.02
CA THR A 22 -13.58 1.18 -9.52
C THR A 22 -12.84 2.02 -10.54
N LYS A 23 -13.42 2.16 -11.74
CA LYS A 23 -12.80 2.88 -12.86
C LYS A 23 -13.44 4.24 -13.13
N LYS A 24 -14.61 4.52 -12.60
CA LYS A 24 -15.31 5.77 -12.72
C LYS A 24 -15.82 6.20 -11.34
N TYR A 25 -15.45 7.40 -10.93
CA TYR A 25 -15.81 7.97 -9.64
C TYR A 25 -16.73 9.17 -9.81
N ASP A 26 -17.59 9.38 -8.81
CA ASP A 26 -18.44 10.57 -8.68
C ASP A 26 -17.60 11.72 -8.11
N PRO A 27 -17.29 12.75 -8.90
CA PRO A 27 -16.44 13.85 -8.47
C PRO A 27 -17.12 14.76 -7.44
N THR A 28 -18.42 14.60 -7.18
CA THR A 28 -19.18 15.42 -6.23
C THR A 28 -19.19 14.83 -4.82
N LYS A 29 -18.83 13.54 -4.68
CA LYS A 29 -18.79 12.86 -3.38
C LYS A 29 -17.38 12.84 -2.83
N ASN A 30 -17.24 13.24 -1.58
CA ASN A 30 -15.97 13.26 -0.85
C ASN A 30 -15.91 12.14 0.19
N VAL A 31 -14.77 11.47 0.27
CA VAL A 31 -14.43 10.58 1.38
C VAL A 31 -14.18 11.47 2.60
N SER A 32 -14.77 11.15 3.74
CA SER A 32 -14.53 11.90 4.98
C SER A 32 -13.10 11.69 5.49
N ASP A 33 -12.61 12.64 6.28
CA ASP A 33 -11.28 12.51 6.91
C ASP A 33 -11.24 11.29 7.85
N GLU A 34 -12.33 11.02 8.58
CA GLU A 34 -12.46 9.84 9.44
C GLU A 34 -12.34 8.52 8.64
N ASP A 35 -12.99 8.43 7.48
CA ASP A 35 -12.93 7.25 6.61
C ASP A 35 -11.54 7.09 6.02
N LEU A 36 -10.91 8.19 5.58
CA LEU A 36 -9.54 8.19 5.07
C LEU A 36 -8.57 7.71 6.13
N ASP A 37 -8.63 8.29 7.33
CA ASP A 37 -7.76 7.93 8.46
C ASP A 37 -7.92 6.46 8.85
N ALA A 38 -9.16 5.93 8.89
CA ALA A 38 -9.40 4.52 9.16
C ALA A 38 -8.79 3.60 8.09
N ILE A 39 -8.84 4.00 6.81
CA ILE A 39 -8.24 3.25 5.70
C ILE A 39 -6.71 3.25 5.82
N LEU A 40 -6.11 4.42 6.06
CA LEU A 40 -4.66 4.57 6.20
C LEU A 40 -4.13 3.81 7.42
N GLU A 41 -4.85 3.86 8.55
CA GLU A 41 -4.49 3.15 9.77
C GLU A 41 -4.55 1.63 9.58
N ALA A 42 -5.53 1.11 8.85
CA ALA A 42 -5.58 -0.31 8.49
C ALA A 42 -4.33 -0.75 7.68
N GLY A 43 -3.81 0.12 6.83
CA GLY A 43 -2.56 -0.10 6.13
C GLY A 43 -1.35 -0.02 7.05
N ARG A 44 -1.28 0.98 7.92
CA ARG A 44 -0.19 1.17 8.88
C ARG A 44 -0.05 0.00 9.85
N LEU A 45 -1.17 -0.57 10.30
CA LEU A 45 -1.23 -1.72 11.21
C LEU A 45 -1.03 -3.07 10.51
N ALA A 46 -0.75 -3.10 9.21
CA ALA A 46 -0.51 -4.33 8.50
C ALA A 46 0.74 -5.07 9.02
N PRO A 47 0.72 -6.40 9.08
CA PRO A 47 1.93 -7.15 9.37
C PRO A 47 2.92 -7.06 8.20
N SER A 48 4.19 -7.22 8.51
CA SER A 48 5.24 -7.33 7.50
C SER A 48 6.28 -8.37 7.91
N SER A 49 7.04 -8.88 6.95
CA SER A 49 8.11 -9.83 7.23
C SER A 49 9.13 -9.20 8.18
N TYR A 50 9.50 -9.93 9.22
CA TYR A 50 10.31 -9.43 10.34
C TYR A 50 9.73 -8.20 11.05
N GLY A 51 8.47 -7.82 10.75
CA GLY A 51 7.84 -6.61 11.24
C GLY A 51 8.62 -5.34 10.88
N LEU A 52 9.24 -5.29 9.73
CA LEU A 52 10.10 -4.18 9.34
C LEU A 52 9.35 -2.99 8.74
N GLU A 53 8.08 -3.15 8.37
CA GLU A 53 7.22 -2.06 7.90
C GLU A 53 7.91 -1.17 6.82
N PRO A 54 8.47 -1.76 5.74
CA PRO A 54 9.33 -1.03 4.81
C PRO A 54 8.51 -0.18 3.83
N TRP A 55 7.58 0.62 4.34
CA TRP A 55 6.65 1.43 3.54
C TRP A 55 6.54 2.86 4.01
N ARG A 56 6.04 3.70 3.09
CA ARG A 56 5.49 5.04 3.33
C ARG A 56 4.28 5.21 2.42
N PHE A 57 3.27 5.92 2.89
CA PHE A 57 2.06 6.21 2.11
C PHE A 57 2.03 7.71 1.83
N LEU A 58 2.04 8.09 0.54
CA LEU A 58 1.82 9.46 0.11
C LEU A 58 0.35 9.61 -0.23
N VAL A 59 -0.33 10.54 0.41
CA VAL A 59 -1.75 10.82 0.21
C VAL A 59 -1.89 12.08 -0.63
N VAL A 60 -2.40 11.93 -1.86
CA VAL A 60 -2.62 13.01 -2.80
C VAL A 60 -4.12 13.29 -2.88
N ASN A 61 -4.54 14.46 -2.44
CA ASN A 61 -5.92 14.93 -2.63
C ASN A 61 -6.08 15.38 -4.09
N LEU A 62 -7.08 14.83 -4.77
CA LEU A 62 -7.33 15.09 -6.19
C LEU A 62 -8.42 16.14 -6.48
N ARG A 63 -9.03 16.72 -5.44
CA ARG A 63 -10.07 17.75 -5.55
C ARG A 63 -9.46 19.14 -5.75
N ASP A 64 -9.68 19.74 -6.89
CA ASP A 64 -9.07 21.03 -7.29
C ASP A 64 -9.34 22.17 -6.29
N ASN A 65 -10.47 22.14 -5.59
CA ASN A 65 -10.85 23.14 -4.61
C ASN A 65 -10.41 22.85 -3.16
N GLN A 66 -9.78 21.71 -2.91
CA GLN A 66 -9.38 21.26 -1.57
C GLN A 66 -7.91 20.80 -1.50
N ALA A 67 -7.30 20.55 -2.65
CA ALA A 67 -5.95 20.05 -2.76
C ALA A 67 -4.91 21.15 -2.54
N SER A 68 -3.75 20.79 -2.01
CA SER A 68 -2.56 21.66 -1.99
C SER A 68 -2.00 21.85 -3.40
N GLU A 69 -1.21 22.91 -3.61
CA GLU A 69 -0.50 23.14 -4.87
C GLU A 69 0.37 21.93 -5.26
N GLN A 70 1.03 21.31 -4.29
CA GLN A 70 1.84 20.11 -4.53
C GLN A 70 0.96 18.93 -5.00
N SER A 71 -0.22 18.72 -4.40
CA SER A 71 -1.15 17.67 -4.84
C SER A 71 -1.64 17.89 -6.27
N LEU A 72 -1.95 19.14 -6.66
CA LEU A 72 -2.37 19.48 -8.02
C LEU A 72 -1.23 19.30 -9.01
N CYS A 73 -0.03 19.73 -8.67
CA CYS A 73 1.16 19.51 -9.48
C CYS A 73 1.43 18.01 -9.71
N LEU A 74 1.36 17.20 -8.66
CA LEU A 74 1.50 15.74 -8.77
C LEU A 74 0.40 15.12 -9.63
N LYS A 75 -0.87 15.54 -9.48
CA LYS A 75 -2.00 15.08 -10.31
C LYS A 75 -1.70 15.26 -11.79
N GLU A 76 -1.20 16.44 -12.19
CA GLU A 76 -0.85 16.75 -13.57
C GLU A 76 0.34 15.93 -14.06
N LYS A 77 1.45 15.90 -13.31
CA LYS A 77 2.68 15.19 -13.69
C LYS A 77 2.48 13.69 -13.79
N LEU A 78 1.64 13.10 -12.92
CA LEU A 78 1.35 11.67 -12.90
C LEU A 78 0.40 11.21 -14.01
N TYR A 79 -0.29 12.12 -14.70
CA TYR A 79 -1.32 11.74 -15.68
C TYR A 79 -0.76 10.91 -16.84
N GLU A 80 0.37 11.32 -17.41
CA GLU A 80 0.95 10.60 -18.55
C GLU A 80 1.60 9.27 -18.17
N PRO A 81 2.47 9.18 -17.17
CA PRO A 81 3.12 7.92 -16.83
C PRO A 81 2.19 6.92 -16.15
N CYS A 82 1.05 7.35 -15.59
CA CYS A 82 0.11 6.49 -14.87
C CYS A 82 -1.13 6.15 -15.70
N TYR A 83 -0.94 5.48 -16.84
CA TYR A 83 -2.04 5.13 -17.75
C TYR A 83 -3.18 4.33 -17.08
N GLY A 84 -2.88 3.49 -16.10
CA GLY A 84 -3.88 2.75 -15.31
C GLY A 84 -4.60 3.59 -14.25
N ALA A 85 -4.06 4.78 -13.92
CA ALA A 85 -4.63 5.68 -12.93
C ALA A 85 -5.40 6.86 -13.54
N ARG A 86 -5.37 7.10 -14.86
CA ARG A 86 -5.97 8.29 -15.49
C ARG A 86 -7.43 8.50 -15.12
N ALA A 87 -8.22 7.43 -15.10
CA ALA A 87 -9.62 7.52 -14.70
C ALA A 87 -9.76 7.92 -13.21
N SER A 88 -8.87 7.45 -12.36
CA SER A 88 -8.83 7.80 -10.94
C SER A 88 -8.36 9.24 -10.71
N LEU A 89 -7.33 9.69 -11.44
CA LEU A 89 -6.84 11.08 -11.38
C LEU A 89 -7.92 12.10 -11.78
N ASN A 90 -8.85 11.71 -12.64
CA ASN A 90 -9.94 12.57 -13.12
C ASN A 90 -11.19 12.55 -12.22
N GLY A 91 -11.32 11.63 -11.25
CA GLY A 91 -12.60 11.50 -10.55
C GLY A 91 -12.54 11.01 -9.11
N ALA A 92 -11.51 10.30 -8.69
CA ALA A 92 -11.35 9.87 -7.30
C ALA A 92 -11.14 11.07 -6.38
N HIS A 93 -11.38 10.91 -5.09
CA HIS A 93 -11.07 11.94 -4.09
C HIS A 93 -9.59 11.90 -3.72
N TYR A 94 -9.06 10.70 -3.46
CA TYR A 94 -7.66 10.52 -3.08
C TYR A 94 -6.94 9.52 -3.99
N LEU A 95 -5.66 9.78 -4.20
CA LEU A 95 -4.69 8.78 -4.66
C LEU A 95 -3.68 8.56 -3.54
N VAL A 96 -3.56 7.33 -3.08
CA VAL A 96 -2.53 6.91 -2.13
C VAL A 96 -1.44 6.20 -2.92
N ILE A 97 -0.21 6.74 -2.89
CA ILE A 97 0.96 6.11 -3.50
C ILE A 97 1.69 5.35 -2.41
N LEU A 98 1.75 4.03 -2.55
CA LEU A 98 2.46 3.17 -1.61
C LEU A 98 3.91 3.06 -2.05
N LEU A 99 4.81 3.58 -1.25
CA LEU A 99 6.24 3.52 -1.45
C LEU A 99 6.82 2.33 -0.69
N ALA A 100 7.78 1.65 -1.29
CA ALA A 100 8.61 0.65 -0.64
C ALA A 100 10.03 1.17 -0.43
N ARG A 101 10.62 0.85 0.73
CA ARG A 101 11.99 1.27 1.07
C ARG A 101 13.01 0.45 0.28
N LYS A 102 13.97 1.14 -0.33
CA LYS A 102 15.10 0.54 -1.06
C LYS A 102 16.15 -0.01 -0.07
N ASN A 103 16.93 -0.98 -0.52
CA ASN A 103 18.13 -1.47 0.18
C ASN A 103 17.93 -1.83 1.67
N VAL A 104 16.78 -2.43 2.00
CA VAL A 104 16.49 -2.92 3.35
C VAL A 104 17.30 -4.20 3.59
N ASN A 105 18.47 -4.06 4.20
CA ASN A 105 19.34 -5.19 4.57
C ASN A 105 19.60 -5.22 6.07
N ALA A 106 20.07 -6.36 6.58
CA ALA A 106 20.23 -6.60 8.01
C ALA A 106 21.18 -5.60 8.73
N GLU A 107 22.09 -4.99 7.99
CA GLU A 107 23.09 -4.04 8.52
C GLU A 107 22.65 -2.58 8.32
N SER A 108 21.53 -2.33 7.63
CA SER A 108 21.07 -0.98 7.34
C SER A 108 20.65 -0.21 8.60
N ALA A 109 20.86 1.11 8.58
CA ALA A 109 20.44 1.99 9.67
C ALA A 109 18.93 1.86 9.94
N TYR A 110 18.13 1.64 8.89
CA TYR A 110 16.70 1.44 9.03
C TYR A 110 16.34 0.19 9.84
N VAL A 111 16.95 -0.95 9.54
CA VAL A 111 16.69 -2.21 10.27
C VAL A 111 17.09 -2.08 11.73
N LYS A 112 18.24 -1.43 12.02
CA LYS A 112 18.68 -1.13 13.41
C LYS A 112 17.66 -0.23 14.12
N HIS A 113 17.19 0.83 13.47
CA HIS A 113 16.13 1.71 14.00
C HIS A 113 14.86 0.92 14.34
N MET A 114 14.42 0.06 13.43
CA MET A 114 13.22 -0.76 13.66
C MET A 114 13.37 -1.71 14.84
N MET A 115 14.55 -2.32 15.01
CA MET A 115 14.80 -3.23 16.13
C MET A 115 14.92 -2.47 17.46
N HIS A 116 15.71 -1.42 17.49
CA HIS A 116 16.09 -0.71 18.72
C HIS A 116 15.00 0.29 19.14
N ASP A 117 14.64 1.23 18.26
CA ASP A 117 13.81 2.36 18.63
C ASP A 117 12.29 2.04 18.55
N ILE A 118 11.89 1.27 17.54
CA ILE A 118 10.46 0.98 17.31
C ILE A 118 10.02 -0.25 18.08
N LYS A 119 10.73 -1.37 17.94
CA LYS A 119 10.38 -2.63 18.60
C LYS A 119 10.92 -2.75 20.02
N GLN A 120 11.90 -1.92 20.39
CA GLN A 120 12.55 -1.91 21.70
C GLN A 120 12.99 -3.33 22.12
N LEU A 121 13.63 -4.05 21.18
CA LEU A 121 14.13 -5.38 21.47
C LEU A 121 15.23 -5.31 22.53
N PRO A 122 15.29 -6.28 23.44
CA PRO A 122 16.41 -6.39 24.39
C PRO A 122 17.75 -6.43 23.66
N ALA A 123 18.75 -5.74 24.19
CA ALA A 123 20.08 -5.61 23.57
C ALA A 123 20.79 -6.96 23.33
N ASP A 124 20.49 -7.97 24.15
CA ASP A 124 20.98 -9.34 24.01
C ASP A 124 20.25 -10.13 22.90
N PHE A 125 19.07 -9.68 22.49
CA PHE A 125 18.28 -10.30 21.43
C PHE A 125 18.54 -9.70 20.03
N GLU A 126 18.94 -8.42 19.95
CA GLU A 126 19.22 -7.74 18.68
C GLU A 126 20.19 -8.51 17.76
N PRO A 127 21.35 -9.02 18.24
CA PRO A 127 22.28 -9.78 17.40
C PRO A 127 21.64 -11.04 16.80
N THR A 128 20.82 -11.73 17.59
CA THR A 128 20.10 -12.93 17.13
C THR A 128 19.10 -12.61 16.03
N TYR A 129 18.35 -11.52 16.19
CA TYR A 129 17.40 -11.05 15.18
C TYR A 129 18.12 -10.62 13.89
N ALA A 130 19.20 -9.84 14.02
CA ALA A 130 19.99 -9.38 12.87
C ALA A 130 20.60 -10.57 12.10
N ALA A 131 21.14 -11.55 12.83
CA ALA A 131 21.69 -12.77 12.25
C ALA A 131 20.62 -13.60 11.52
N ALA A 132 19.43 -13.74 12.10
CA ALA A 132 18.31 -14.44 11.50
C ALA A 132 17.85 -13.75 10.19
N PHE A 133 17.74 -12.40 10.20
CA PHE A 133 17.36 -11.64 9.01
C PHE A 133 18.46 -11.70 7.94
N LYS A 134 19.73 -11.62 8.33
CA LYS A 134 20.87 -11.79 7.41
C LYS A 134 20.85 -13.16 6.75
N ASN A 135 20.68 -14.22 7.54
CA ASN A 135 20.58 -15.59 7.02
C ASN A 135 19.39 -15.77 6.06
N PHE A 136 18.25 -15.14 6.37
CA PHE A 136 17.09 -15.12 5.48
C PHE A 136 17.44 -14.47 4.13
N GLN A 137 18.14 -13.34 4.12
CA GLN A 137 18.51 -12.62 2.91
C GLN A 137 19.56 -13.36 2.07
N GLU A 138 20.56 -13.97 2.73
CA GLU A 138 21.70 -14.62 2.05
C GLU A 138 21.39 -16.04 1.58
N ASN A 139 20.69 -16.81 2.41
CA ASN A 139 20.60 -18.27 2.22
C ASN A 139 19.19 -18.78 1.90
N MET A 140 18.14 -18.00 2.18
CA MET A 140 16.76 -18.47 1.98
C MET A 140 16.04 -17.78 0.81
N PHE A 141 16.33 -16.50 0.56
CA PHE A 141 15.60 -15.69 -0.43
C PHE A 141 16.48 -15.06 -1.51
N ASP A 142 17.80 -15.25 -1.44
CA ASP A 142 18.76 -14.72 -2.43
C ASP A 142 18.59 -13.21 -2.68
N LEU A 143 18.48 -12.45 -1.60
CA LEU A 143 18.31 -11.00 -1.66
C LEU A 143 19.63 -10.25 -1.51
N ALA A 144 20.63 -10.86 -0.85
CA ALA A 144 21.89 -10.23 -0.53
C ALA A 144 22.66 -9.86 -1.82
N GLY A 145 23.09 -8.61 -1.92
CA GLY A 145 23.80 -8.10 -3.11
C GLY A 145 22.93 -7.91 -4.35
N ASN A 146 21.60 -8.12 -4.24
CA ASN A 146 20.65 -7.94 -5.32
C ASN A 146 19.63 -6.85 -4.95
N GLU A 147 19.92 -5.60 -5.32
CA GLU A 147 19.06 -4.43 -5.01
C GLU A 147 17.65 -4.59 -5.57
N ARG A 148 17.50 -5.14 -6.77
CA ARG A 148 16.21 -5.36 -7.40
C ARG A 148 15.38 -6.37 -6.61
N ALA A 149 15.95 -7.51 -6.25
CA ALA A 149 15.26 -8.54 -5.48
C ALA A 149 14.87 -8.03 -4.08
N THR A 150 15.77 -7.27 -3.43
CA THR A 150 15.51 -6.64 -2.13
C THR A 150 14.37 -5.63 -2.21
N PHE A 151 14.33 -4.81 -3.25
CA PHE A 151 13.23 -3.86 -3.47
C PHE A 151 11.91 -4.60 -3.76
N ASP A 152 11.92 -5.61 -4.64
CA ASP A 152 10.71 -6.40 -4.94
C ASP A 152 10.19 -7.14 -3.69
N TRP A 153 11.11 -7.59 -2.79
CA TRP A 153 10.71 -8.13 -1.49
C TRP A 153 10.03 -7.07 -0.60
N ALA A 154 10.58 -5.85 -0.53
CA ALA A 154 9.96 -4.74 0.20
C ALA A 154 8.59 -4.36 -0.41
N CYS A 155 8.47 -4.35 -1.74
CA CYS A 155 7.19 -4.15 -2.43
C CYS A 155 6.13 -5.19 -2.03
N LYS A 156 6.48 -6.46 -1.85
CA LYS A 156 5.53 -7.49 -1.39
C LYS A 156 4.89 -7.13 -0.04
N GLN A 157 5.63 -6.46 0.84
CA GLN A 157 5.11 -6.03 2.14
C GLN A 157 4.05 -4.93 1.97
N THR A 158 4.23 -4.01 1.01
CA THR A 158 3.23 -2.96 0.73
C THR A 158 1.91 -3.52 0.23
N TYR A 159 1.90 -4.68 -0.44
CA TYR A 159 0.67 -5.34 -0.90
C TYR A 159 -0.15 -5.91 0.26
N ILE A 160 0.46 -6.26 1.38
CA ILE A 160 -0.26 -6.64 2.61
C ILE A 160 -0.98 -5.40 3.16
N ALA A 161 -0.30 -4.26 3.25
CA ALA A 161 -0.89 -2.99 3.66
C ALA A 161 -2.00 -2.55 2.68
N LEU A 162 -1.76 -2.63 1.38
CA LEU A 162 -2.77 -2.35 0.33
C LEU A 162 -4.03 -3.21 0.52
N SER A 163 -3.87 -4.52 0.77
CA SER A 163 -5.01 -5.43 0.99
C SER A 163 -5.84 -5.02 2.21
N ASN A 164 -5.19 -4.61 3.30
CA ASN A 164 -5.88 -4.13 4.49
C ASN A 164 -6.65 -2.83 4.20
N MET A 165 -6.03 -1.87 3.49
CA MET A 165 -6.69 -0.63 3.06
C MET A 165 -7.91 -0.90 2.18
N LEU A 166 -7.78 -1.81 1.19
CA LEU A 166 -8.88 -2.22 0.30
C LEU A 166 -10.04 -2.85 1.09
N THR A 167 -9.72 -3.64 2.10
CA THR A 167 -10.71 -4.31 2.96
C THR A 167 -11.43 -3.27 3.82
N MET A 168 -10.68 -2.39 4.48
CA MET A 168 -11.26 -1.33 5.31
C MET A 168 -12.17 -0.43 4.48
N ALA A 169 -11.70 0.07 3.33
CA ALA A 169 -12.50 0.89 2.42
C ALA A 169 -13.83 0.19 2.07
N ALA A 170 -13.78 -1.08 1.68
CA ALA A 170 -14.99 -1.85 1.35
C ALA A 170 -15.94 -2.04 2.54
N MET A 171 -15.42 -2.23 3.74
CA MET A 171 -16.23 -2.42 4.94
C MET A 171 -16.98 -1.16 5.39
N ILE A 172 -16.45 0.01 5.06
CA ILE A 172 -17.05 1.32 5.37
C ILE A 172 -17.76 1.95 4.17
N GLY A 173 -17.82 1.25 3.01
CA GLY A 173 -18.57 1.69 1.83
C GLY A 173 -17.82 2.68 0.94
N VAL A 174 -16.51 2.81 1.08
CA VAL A 174 -15.65 3.61 0.20
C VAL A 174 -15.16 2.74 -0.95
N ASP A 175 -15.36 3.22 -2.18
CA ASP A 175 -14.85 2.56 -3.37
C ASP A 175 -13.36 2.77 -3.57
N SER A 176 -12.72 1.75 -4.13
CA SER A 176 -11.28 1.75 -4.30
C SER A 176 -10.83 1.04 -5.57
N CYS A 177 -9.63 1.39 -6.05
CA CYS A 177 -8.97 0.69 -7.13
C CYS A 177 -7.47 0.55 -6.83
N PRO A 178 -6.94 -0.69 -6.72
CA PRO A 178 -5.50 -0.91 -6.73
C PRO A 178 -4.97 -0.68 -8.15
N ILE A 179 -3.80 -0.05 -8.27
CA ILE A 179 -3.24 0.39 -9.54
C ILE A 179 -1.76 0.00 -9.63
N GLU A 180 -1.42 -0.75 -10.69
CA GLU A 180 -0.06 -1.07 -11.12
C GLU A 180 0.24 -0.53 -12.53
N GLY A 181 -0.77 0.00 -13.22
CA GLY A 181 -0.66 0.47 -14.59
C GLY A 181 0.05 1.82 -14.69
N PHE A 182 1.34 1.87 -14.40
CA PHE A 182 2.19 3.05 -14.52
C PHE A 182 3.62 2.70 -14.93
N ASN A 183 4.33 3.65 -15.51
CA ASN A 183 5.77 3.54 -15.74
C ASN A 183 6.49 3.89 -14.43
N ARG A 184 7.05 2.87 -13.77
CA ARG A 184 7.69 3.03 -12.45
C ARG A 184 8.84 4.02 -12.46
N GLU A 185 9.74 3.94 -13.46
CA GLU A 185 10.91 4.82 -13.53
C GLU A 185 10.50 6.29 -13.71
N ALA A 186 9.49 6.54 -14.56
CA ALA A 186 8.97 7.89 -14.76
C ALA A 186 8.28 8.44 -13.49
N VAL A 187 7.54 7.60 -12.77
CA VAL A 187 6.89 8.00 -11.52
C VAL A 187 7.94 8.23 -10.42
N ASP A 188 8.91 7.33 -10.27
CA ASP A 188 10.01 7.52 -9.29
C ASP A 188 10.74 8.84 -9.55
N LYS A 189 11.06 9.15 -10.82
CA LYS A 189 11.69 10.42 -11.18
C LYS A 189 10.86 11.64 -10.78
N ILE A 190 9.55 11.62 -11.05
CA ILE A 190 8.64 12.71 -10.63
C ILE A 190 8.65 12.88 -9.11
N LEU A 191 8.53 11.77 -8.37
CA LEU A 191 8.51 11.82 -6.91
C LEU A 191 9.86 12.24 -6.31
N GLU A 192 10.97 11.89 -6.96
CA GLU A 192 12.32 12.31 -6.58
C GLU A 192 12.50 13.82 -6.77
N GLU A 193 12.09 14.36 -7.93
CA GLU A 193 12.10 15.80 -8.23
C GLU A 193 11.25 16.61 -7.23
N GLU A 194 10.20 16.01 -6.66
CA GLU A 194 9.36 16.62 -5.62
C GLU A 194 9.90 16.38 -4.19
N GLY A 195 11.05 15.70 -4.02
CA GLY A 195 11.64 15.40 -2.73
C GLY A 195 10.85 14.37 -1.89
N LEU A 196 9.98 13.57 -2.51
CA LEU A 196 9.08 12.66 -1.81
C LEU A 196 9.64 11.24 -1.60
N LEU A 197 10.77 10.91 -2.23
CA LEU A 197 11.44 9.61 -2.08
C LEU A 197 12.55 9.62 -1.02
N ASP A 198 12.90 10.79 -0.48
CA ASP A 198 13.94 10.91 0.54
C ASP A 198 13.56 10.13 1.81
N GLY A 199 14.44 9.22 2.22
CA GLY A 199 14.35 8.43 3.44
C GLY A 199 14.97 9.10 4.66
N GLY A 200 15.53 10.31 4.52
CA GLY A 200 16.25 11.02 5.57
C GLY A 200 17.54 10.27 5.95
N GLN A 201 17.73 10.01 7.23
CA GLN A 201 18.88 9.22 7.71
C GLN A 201 18.80 7.72 7.39
N TYR A 202 17.71 7.26 6.74
CA TYR A 202 17.48 5.87 6.39
C TYR A 202 17.48 5.70 4.86
N ASN A 203 17.33 4.45 4.40
CA ASN A 203 17.25 4.14 2.97
C ASN A 203 16.06 4.85 2.30
N ASP A 204 16.28 5.32 1.08
CA ASP A 204 15.27 5.95 0.24
C ASP A 204 14.15 5.01 -0.19
N PHE A 205 13.14 5.58 -0.79
CA PHE A 205 11.97 4.89 -1.27
C PHE A 205 11.93 4.79 -2.81
N GLY A 206 11.07 3.91 -3.28
CA GLY A 206 10.61 3.84 -4.67
C GLY A 206 9.13 3.48 -4.69
N VAL A 207 8.45 3.78 -5.79
CA VAL A 207 7.04 3.45 -5.94
C VAL A 207 6.83 1.94 -6.05
N SER A 208 5.87 1.41 -5.29
CA SER A 208 5.46 0.01 -5.34
C SER A 208 4.15 -0.16 -6.11
N CYS A 209 3.09 0.43 -5.61
CA CYS A 209 1.75 0.40 -6.18
C CYS A 209 0.97 1.64 -5.73
N MET A 210 -0.26 1.79 -6.26
CA MET A 210 -1.13 2.90 -5.90
C MET A 210 -2.53 2.41 -5.55
N LEU A 211 -3.26 3.23 -4.83
CA LEU A 211 -4.65 3.02 -4.44
C LEU A 211 -5.43 4.31 -4.66
N SER A 212 -6.51 4.27 -5.43
CA SER A 212 -7.46 5.38 -5.48
C SER A 212 -8.68 5.13 -4.61
N LEU A 213 -9.22 6.19 -4.00
CA LEU A 213 -10.36 6.18 -3.08
C LEU A 213 -11.40 7.21 -3.51
N GLY A 214 -12.67 6.87 -3.39
CA GLY A 214 -13.81 7.72 -3.72
C GLY A 214 -15.11 6.95 -3.72
N TYR A 215 -16.11 7.43 -4.42
CA TYR A 215 -17.40 6.75 -4.57
C TYR A 215 -17.67 6.51 -6.06
N ARG A 216 -18.11 5.29 -6.40
CA ARG A 216 -18.35 4.91 -7.80
C ARG A 216 -19.48 5.70 -8.45
N ASP A 217 -19.27 6.03 -9.74
CA ASP A 217 -20.29 6.52 -10.68
C ASP A 217 -20.41 5.53 -11.86
N MET A 218 -20.66 4.28 -11.50
CA MET A 218 -20.84 3.18 -12.47
C MET A 218 -21.64 2.05 -11.84
N ASP A 219 -22.35 1.31 -12.68
CA ASP A 219 -23.03 0.11 -12.23
C ASP A 219 -22.03 -0.96 -11.75
N PRO A 220 -22.38 -1.70 -10.70
CA PRO A 220 -21.53 -2.79 -10.23
C PRO A 220 -21.44 -3.91 -11.27
N VAL A 221 -20.22 -4.32 -11.58
CA VAL A 221 -19.95 -5.45 -12.47
C VAL A 221 -19.90 -6.74 -11.67
N GLN A 222 -20.53 -7.79 -12.21
CA GLN A 222 -20.48 -9.11 -11.58
C GLN A 222 -19.02 -9.60 -11.44
N LYS A 223 -18.63 -9.88 -10.22
CA LYS A 223 -17.29 -10.40 -9.92
C LYS A 223 -17.18 -11.86 -10.36
N ARG A 224 -16.15 -12.18 -11.12
CA ARG A 224 -15.81 -13.54 -11.50
C ARG A 224 -14.50 -13.95 -10.83
N ARG A 225 -14.42 -15.17 -10.35
CA ARG A 225 -13.25 -15.80 -9.73
C ARG A 225 -13.11 -17.23 -10.21
N GLN A 226 -11.93 -17.76 -10.09
CA GLN A 226 -11.70 -19.19 -10.29
C GLN A 226 -12.55 -19.98 -9.27
N PRO A 227 -12.98 -21.21 -9.60
CA PRO A 227 -13.62 -22.12 -8.65
C PRO A 227 -12.74 -22.36 -7.41
N ALA A 228 -13.37 -22.57 -6.26
CA ALA A 228 -12.63 -22.73 -5.00
C ALA A 228 -11.69 -23.94 -5.02
N GLU A 229 -12.09 -25.02 -5.67
CA GLU A 229 -11.34 -26.27 -5.85
C GLU A 229 -10.04 -26.09 -6.66
N ASP A 230 -9.98 -25.09 -7.55
CA ASP A 230 -8.79 -24.81 -8.35
C ASP A 230 -7.72 -24.03 -7.56
N VAL A 231 -8.10 -23.35 -6.47
CA VAL A 231 -7.22 -22.47 -5.67
C VAL A 231 -7.03 -22.92 -4.23
N ILE A 232 -7.87 -23.83 -3.73
CA ILE A 232 -7.81 -24.31 -2.34
C ILE A 232 -7.67 -25.84 -2.34
N VAL A 233 -6.49 -26.29 -1.95
CA VAL A 233 -6.22 -27.72 -1.74
C VAL A 233 -6.20 -28.01 -0.23
N ARG A 234 -7.04 -28.95 0.23
CA ARG A 234 -7.02 -29.45 1.60
C ARG A 234 -6.29 -30.79 1.60
N LEU A 235 -5.19 -30.86 2.37
CA LEU A 235 -4.37 -32.06 2.54
C LEU A 235 -4.79 -32.79 3.82
#